data_060223a0ca47d16f012f471a8dea0221
#
_entry.id   060223a0ca47d16f012f471a8dea0221
#
_cell.length_a   1.000
_cell.length_b   1.000
_cell.length_c   1.000
_cell.angle_alpha   90.00
_cell.angle_beta   90.00
_cell.angle_gamma   90.00
#
_symmetry.space_group_name_H-M   'P 1'
#
loop_
_entity.id
_entity.type
_entity.pdbx_description
1 polymer ?
#
loop_
_entity_poly.entity_id
_entity_poly.type
_entity_poly.pdbx_seq_one_letter_code
_entity_poly.pdbx_strand_id
1 'polypeptide(L)'
;MKEKVNVTGVPETMVQTLYARAKETKKQNAKIKDEIAVELVEKLDYDFSKADKDSAMTYGVIARTIVLDRMVRQYLENHENTVVVNIACGLDTRCYRMKGKYLRWYNVDLPETMKIRRQFLPETGPIYQIAKSAMDDSYVDDIDYHGENVLVIIEGLTMYLCEKDIRKIFSIIERSFQKVNVMVETMSPFVVKHVKEKSIEGSNAKFTWGVKNGTELQKIVPNFSILHEVSLVEGMKELMPVYCVIGKIPAVRNILNKIIVLEKCD
;
A
#
# COMPACT_ATOMS: atom_id res chain seq x y z
N MET A 1 -0.31 -28.92 4.18
CA MET A 1 0.59 -29.03 3.01
C MET A 1 0.98 -27.62 2.63
N LYS A 2 2.27 -27.32 2.42
CA LYS A 2 2.69 -25.98 1.99
C LYS A 2 2.47 -25.81 0.49
N GLU A 3 1.98 -24.63 0.09
CA GLU A 3 1.71 -24.33 -1.32
C GLU A 3 2.86 -23.55 -1.95
N LYS A 4 3.37 -24.04 -3.08
CA LYS A 4 4.38 -23.34 -3.86
C LYS A 4 3.80 -22.10 -4.51
N VAL A 5 4.38 -20.95 -4.22
CA VAL A 5 4.05 -19.68 -4.89
C VAL A 5 5.20 -19.33 -5.83
N ASN A 6 4.98 -19.52 -7.13
CA ASN A 6 5.91 -19.08 -8.16
C ASN A 6 5.57 -17.63 -8.54
N VAL A 7 6.24 -16.68 -7.89
CA VAL A 7 6.14 -15.24 -8.19
C VAL A 7 7.50 -14.70 -8.57
N THR A 8 7.55 -13.94 -9.65
CA THR A 8 8.75 -13.24 -10.11
C THR A 8 8.41 -11.78 -10.41
N GLY A 9 9.37 -10.90 -10.20
CA GLY A 9 9.19 -9.48 -10.49
C GLY A 9 8.45 -8.73 -9.38
N VAL A 10 7.60 -7.76 -9.75
CA VAL A 10 6.85 -6.94 -8.79
C VAL A 10 5.94 -7.78 -7.88
N PRO A 11 5.25 -8.84 -8.34
CA PRO A 11 4.50 -9.73 -7.46
C PRO A 11 5.34 -10.43 -6.37
N GLU A 12 6.64 -10.61 -6.55
CA GLU A 12 7.53 -11.17 -5.52
C GLU A 12 7.57 -10.27 -4.27
N THR A 13 7.49 -8.96 -4.45
CA THR A 13 7.51 -8.00 -3.33
C THR A 13 6.32 -8.17 -2.38
N MET A 14 5.16 -8.64 -2.87
CA MET A 14 3.98 -8.86 -2.01
C MET A 14 4.21 -9.94 -0.94
N VAL A 15 4.99 -10.98 -1.28
CA VAL A 15 5.32 -12.08 -0.36
C VAL A 15 6.30 -11.60 0.71
N GLN A 16 7.24 -10.75 0.33
CA GLN A 16 8.21 -10.17 1.26
C GLN A 16 7.58 -9.18 2.22
N THR A 17 6.64 -8.35 1.74
CA THR A 17 5.89 -7.43 2.60
C THR A 17 4.97 -8.18 3.57
N LEU A 18 4.35 -9.28 3.14
CA LEU A 18 3.60 -10.18 3.99
C LEU A 18 4.49 -10.76 5.11
N TYR A 19 5.68 -11.27 4.74
CA TYR A 19 6.63 -11.84 5.68
C TYR A 19 7.10 -10.83 6.73
N ALA A 20 7.39 -9.59 6.32
CA ALA A 20 7.78 -8.52 7.26
C ALA A 20 6.69 -8.29 8.32
N ARG A 21 5.41 -8.23 7.93
CA ARG A 21 4.30 -8.07 8.87
C ARG A 21 4.12 -9.29 9.78
N ALA A 22 4.22 -10.50 9.25
CA ALA A 22 4.17 -11.73 10.03
C ALA A 22 5.28 -11.78 11.09
N LYS A 23 6.51 -11.45 10.68
CA LYS A 23 7.69 -11.42 11.56
C LYS A 23 7.55 -10.38 12.68
N GLU A 24 7.02 -9.20 12.37
CA GLU A 24 6.75 -8.18 13.38
C GLU A 24 5.68 -8.63 14.35
N THR A 25 4.59 -9.23 13.86
CA THR A 25 3.47 -9.71 14.68
C THR A 25 3.89 -10.73 15.74
N LYS A 26 4.89 -11.57 15.42
CA LYS A 26 5.42 -12.59 16.35
C LYS A 26 6.31 -12.01 17.47
N LYS A 27 6.67 -10.74 17.45
CA LYS A 27 7.47 -10.12 18.51
C LYS A 27 6.66 -9.89 19.78
N GLN A 28 7.31 -9.98 20.93
CA GLN A 28 6.69 -9.71 22.24
C GLN A 28 6.12 -8.27 22.30
N ASN A 29 6.84 -7.28 21.79
CA ASN A 29 6.45 -5.87 21.74
C ASN A 29 6.08 -5.43 20.31
N ALA A 30 5.32 -6.27 19.59
CA ALA A 30 4.91 -6.00 18.23
C ALA A 30 4.20 -4.65 18.08
N LYS A 31 4.59 -3.87 17.08
CA LYS A 31 3.97 -2.57 16.75
C LYS A 31 2.75 -2.71 15.87
N ILE A 32 2.64 -3.82 15.17
CA ILE A 32 1.46 -4.20 14.38
C ILE A 32 1.03 -5.61 14.75
N LYS A 33 -0.25 -5.92 14.56
CA LYS A 33 -0.83 -7.25 14.71
C LYS A 33 -1.52 -7.65 13.42
N ASP A 34 -0.98 -8.68 12.78
CA ASP A 34 -1.48 -9.23 11.50
C ASP A 34 -1.41 -10.76 11.57
N GLU A 35 -2.32 -11.37 12.34
CA GLU A 35 -2.34 -12.80 12.56
C GLU A 35 -2.58 -13.57 11.25
N ILE A 36 -3.34 -12.97 10.33
CA ILE A 36 -3.55 -13.55 9.00
C ILE A 36 -2.23 -13.64 8.23
N ALA A 37 -1.38 -12.61 8.31
CA ALA A 37 -0.05 -12.67 7.67
C ALA A 37 0.80 -13.80 8.27
N VAL A 38 0.70 -14.06 9.57
CA VAL A 38 1.39 -15.18 10.22
C VAL A 38 0.91 -16.52 9.67
N GLU A 39 -0.41 -16.73 9.63
CA GLU A 39 -0.99 -17.95 9.08
C GLU A 39 -0.63 -18.19 7.61
N LEU A 40 -0.63 -17.11 6.80
CA LEU A 40 -0.28 -17.19 5.39
C LEU A 40 1.17 -17.58 5.17
N VAL A 41 2.11 -16.96 5.91
CA VAL A 41 3.54 -17.28 5.82
C VAL A 41 3.80 -18.75 6.17
N GLU A 42 3.06 -19.32 7.12
CA GLU A 42 3.20 -20.74 7.50
C GLU A 42 2.70 -21.70 6.40
N LYS A 43 1.74 -21.27 5.60
CA LYS A 43 1.18 -22.04 4.46
C LYS A 43 2.02 -21.93 3.18
N LEU A 44 2.85 -20.88 3.06
CA LEU A 44 3.68 -20.65 1.87
C LEU A 44 4.93 -21.53 1.86
N ASP A 45 5.21 -22.13 0.71
CA ASP A 45 6.51 -22.76 0.40
C ASP A 45 7.34 -21.76 -0.41
N TYR A 46 8.00 -20.85 0.31
CA TYR A 46 8.82 -19.76 -0.26
C TYR A 46 10.07 -19.54 0.57
N ASP A 47 11.20 -19.27 -0.10
CA ASP A 47 12.46 -18.93 0.58
C ASP A 47 12.53 -17.46 0.99
N PHE A 48 12.30 -17.20 2.26
CA PHE A 48 12.35 -15.86 2.85
C PHE A 48 13.76 -15.36 3.20
N SER A 49 14.82 -16.11 2.87
CA SER A 49 16.19 -15.76 3.24
C SER A 49 16.66 -14.40 2.72
N LYS A 50 16.16 -13.97 1.56
CA LYS A 50 16.42 -12.63 1.01
C LYS A 50 15.78 -11.53 1.88
N ALA A 51 14.52 -11.72 2.30
CA ALA A 51 13.83 -10.79 3.17
C ALA A 51 14.47 -10.68 4.55
N ASP A 52 15.02 -11.77 5.08
CA ASP A 52 15.76 -11.75 6.35
C ASP A 52 17.05 -10.93 6.30
N LYS A 53 17.68 -10.82 5.14
CA LYS A 53 18.90 -10.05 4.92
C LYS A 53 18.64 -8.57 4.65
N ASP A 54 17.40 -8.18 4.33
CA ASP A 54 17.04 -6.80 4.03
C ASP A 54 16.25 -6.16 5.19
N SER A 55 16.97 -5.78 6.22
CA SER A 55 16.38 -5.09 7.39
C SER A 55 15.80 -3.72 7.04
N ALA A 56 16.37 -3.01 6.06
CA ALA A 56 15.88 -1.71 5.63
C ALA A 56 14.48 -1.82 5.00
N MET A 57 14.30 -2.78 4.11
CA MET A 57 12.98 -3.10 3.54
C MET A 57 12.00 -3.50 4.65
N THR A 58 12.40 -4.39 5.56
CA THR A 58 11.55 -4.84 6.68
C THR A 58 11.06 -3.65 7.53
N TYR A 59 11.96 -2.77 7.98
CA TYR A 59 11.57 -1.58 8.76
C TYR A 59 10.70 -0.61 7.95
N GLY A 60 11.01 -0.42 6.66
CA GLY A 60 10.21 0.40 5.76
C GLY A 60 8.76 -0.10 5.64
N VAL A 61 8.57 -1.39 5.42
CA VAL A 61 7.24 -2.03 5.34
C VAL A 61 6.46 -1.87 6.65
N ILE A 62 7.11 -2.10 7.80
CA ILE A 62 6.44 -2.00 9.09
C ILE A 62 6.09 -0.55 9.41
N ALA A 63 7.02 0.39 9.19
CA ALA A 63 6.75 1.83 9.39
C ALA A 63 5.58 2.31 8.51
N ARG A 64 5.53 1.88 7.25
CA ARG A 64 4.43 2.14 6.33
C ARG A 64 3.12 1.57 6.86
N THR A 65 3.12 0.31 7.29
CA THR A 65 1.92 -0.35 7.84
C THR A 65 1.40 0.40 9.06
N ILE A 66 2.27 0.81 10.00
CA ILE A 66 1.89 1.59 11.19
C ILE A 66 1.20 2.89 10.78
N VAL A 67 1.82 3.66 9.87
CA VAL A 67 1.30 4.97 9.44
C VAL A 67 -0.02 4.80 8.71
N LEU A 68 -0.05 3.94 7.70
CA LEU A 68 -1.22 3.79 6.84
C LEU A 68 -2.41 3.15 7.59
N ASP A 69 -2.18 2.15 8.44
CA ASP A 69 -3.26 1.55 9.27
C ASP A 69 -3.88 2.58 10.21
N ARG A 70 -3.05 3.47 10.80
CA ARG A 70 -3.55 4.57 11.64
C ARG A 70 -4.40 5.55 10.83
N MET A 71 -3.91 5.96 9.67
CA MET A 71 -4.60 6.93 8.81
C MET A 71 -5.92 6.36 8.26
N VAL A 72 -5.91 5.10 7.80
CA VAL A 72 -7.12 4.43 7.31
C VAL A 72 -8.14 4.28 8.44
N ARG A 73 -7.71 3.86 9.64
CA ARG A 73 -8.60 3.72 10.81
C ARG A 73 -9.24 5.05 11.15
N GLN A 74 -8.46 6.12 11.24
CA GLN A 74 -8.94 7.46 11.55
C GLN A 74 -9.92 7.97 10.48
N TYR A 75 -9.64 7.70 9.20
CA TYR A 75 -10.55 8.06 8.12
C TYR A 75 -11.89 7.35 8.27
N LEU A 76 -11.88 6.04 8.46
CA LEU A 76 -13.09 5.22 8.59
C LEU A 76 -13.91 5.56 9.85
N GLU A 77 -13.28 6.02 10.91
CA GLU A 77 -13.95 6.50 12.12
C GLU A 77 -14.66 7.85 11.92
N ASN A 78 -14.18 8.67 10.97
CA ASN A 78 -14.74 9.98 10.67
C ASN A 78 -15.69 9.98 9.46
N HIS A 79 -15.73 8.88 8.69
CA HIS A 79 -16.55 8.79 7.47
C HIS A 79 -17.32 7.45 7.50
N GLU A 80 -18.54 7.51 8.02
CA GLU A 80 -19.43 6.35 8.00
C GLU A 80 -19.78 5.94 6.57
N ASN A 81 -20.15 4.67 6.38
CA ASN A 81 -20.56 4.11 5.10
C ASN A 81 -19.52 4.28 3.98
N THR A 82 -18.23 4.19 4.33
CA THR A 82 -17.15 4.29 3.35
C THR A 82 -17.00 3.02 2.54
N VAL A 83 -16.90 3.17 1.23
CA VAL A 83 -16.42 2.16 0.28
C VAL A 83 -14.90 2.30 0.14
N VAL A 84 -14.15 1.23 0.39
CA VAL A 84 -12.69 1.23 0.25
C VAL A 84 -12.28 0.52 -1.03
N VAL A 85 -11.41 1.15 -1.82
CA VAL A 85 -10.81 0.57 -3.03
C VAL A 85 -9.29 0.49 -2.83
N ASN A 86 -8.78 -0.71 -2.60
CA ASN A 86 -7.37 -0.97 -2.37
C ASN A 86 -6.71 -1.43 -3.66
N ILE A 87 -6.01 -0.51 -4.34
CA ILE A 87 -5.39 -0.71 -5.66
C ILE A 87 -4.00 -1.32 -5.51
N ALA A 88 -3.68 -2.31 -6.35
CA ALA A 88 -2.47 -3.11 -6.30
C ALA A 88 -2.27 -3.73 -4.90
N CYS A 89 -3.33 -4.36 -4.43
CA CYS A 89 -3.46 -4.81 -3.04
C CYS A 89 -2.51 -5.95 -2.65
N GLY A 90 -1.96 -6.71 -3.60
CA GLY A 90 -1.09 -7.86 -3.33
C GLY A 90 -1.69 -8.80 -2.29
N LEU A 91 -0.90 -9.11 -1.27
CA LEU A 91 -1.32 -9.88 -0.09
C LEU A 91 -1.57 -8.96 1.13
N ASP A 92 -2.03 -7.73 0.90
CA ASP A 92 -2.46 -6.86 2.01
C ASP A 92 -3.69 -7.46 2.72
N THR A 93 -3.64 -7.48 4.02
CA THR A 93 -4.67 -8.01 4.93
C THR A 93 -5.41 -6.91 5.69
N ARG A 94 -5.23 -5.62 5.29
CA ARG A 94 -5.81 -4.47 5.98
C ARG A 94 -7.33 -4.55 6.05
N CYS A 95 -8.01 -5.07 5.00
CA CYS A 95 -9.45 -5.27 5.01
C CYS A 95 -9.93 -6.11 6.22
N TYR A 96 -9.14 -7.09 6.66
CA TYR A 96 -9.47 -7.89 7.84
C TYR A 96 -9.15 -7.15 9.15
N ARG A 97 -8.02 -6.41 9.19
CA ARG A 97 -7.65 -5.59 10.38
C ARG A 97 -8.60 -4.42 10.62
N MET A 98 -9.31 -3.97 9.58
CA MET A 98 -10.30 -2.88 9.64
C MET A 98 -11.75 -3.39 9.61
N LYS A 99 -11.97 -4.70 9.76
CA LYS A 99 -13.31 -5.31 9.69
C LYS A 99 -14.30 -4.61 10.63
N GLY A 100 -15.50 -4.33 10.10
CA GLY A 100 -16.57 -3.65 10.81
C GLY A 100 -16.47 -2.11 10.83
N LYS A 101 -15.47 -1.52 10.16
CA LYS A 101 -15.27 -0.07 10.08
C LYS A 101 -15.60 0.53 8.72
N TYR A 102 -15.91 -0.27 7.72
CA TYR A 102 -16.23 0.13 6.35
C TYR A 102 -17.51 -0.55 5.87
N LEU A 103 -18.14 0.02 4.84
CA LEU A 103 -19.32 -0.56 4.22
C LEU A 103 -18.95 -1.73 3.29
N ARG A 104 -18.04 -1.49 2.35
CA ARG A 104 -17.50 -2.48 1.40
C ARG A 104 -16.01 -2.23 1.17
N TRP A 105 -15.26 -3.29 0.92
CA TRP A 105 -13.82 -3.24 0.65
C TRP A 105 -13.50 -4.02 -0.63
N TYR A 106 -13.03 -3.32 -1.64
CA TYR A 106 -12.63 -3.89 -2.92
C TYR A 106 -11.10 -3.94 -3.01
N ASN A 107 -10.56 -5.14 -3.19
CA ASN A 107 -9.15 -5.39 -3.44
C ASN A 107 -8.97 -5.56 -4.94
N VAL A 108 -8.21 -4.66 -5.58
CA VAL A 108 -7.98 -4.63 -7.03
C VAL A 108 -6.52 -4.94 -7.29
N ASP A 109 -6.23 -5.94 -8.12
CA ASP A 109 -4.87 -6.27 -8.56
C ASP A 109 -4.92 -7.06 -9.88
N LEU A 110 -3.75 -7.22 -10.49
CA LEU A 110 -3.59 -8.00 -11.71
C LEU A 110 -4.12 -9.44 -11.54
N PRO A 111 -4.63 -10.06 -12.62
CA PRO A 111 -5.22 -11.40 -12.56
C PRO A 111 -4.31 -12.46 -11.94
N GLU A 112 -3.02 -12.43 -12.23
CA GLU A 112 -2.02 -13.35 -11.68
C GLU A 112 -1.82 -13.18 -10.17
N THR A 113 -1.77 -11.95 -9.68
CA THR A 113 -1.70 -11.65 -8.24
C THR A 113 -2.99 -12.08 -7.55
N MET A 114 -4.13 -11.76 -8.16
CA MET A 114 -5.43 -12.05 -7.61
C MET A 114 -5.71 -13.56 -7.56
N LYS A 115 -5.18 -14.33 -8.51
CA LYS A 115 -5.22 -15.80 -8.48
C LYS A 115 -4.55 -16.36 -7.22
N ILE A 116 -3.38 -15.81 -6.86
CA ILE A 116 -2.66 -16.21 -5.64
C ILE A 116 -3.44 -15.74 -4.40
N ARG A 117 -3.90 -14.49 -4.39
CA ARG A 117 -4.65 -13.94 -3.26
C ARG A 117 -5.88 -14.78 -2.93
N ARG A 118 -6.68 -15.19 -3.91
CA ARG A 118 -7.91 -15.98 -3.73
C ARG A 118 -7.67 -17.36 -3.11
N GLN A 119 -6.49 -17.94 -3.28
CA GLN A 119 -6.14 -19.22 -2.66
C GLN A 119 -6.04 -19.11 -1.13
N PHE A 120 -5.57 -17.96 -0.64
CA PHE A 120 -5.26 -17.76 0.78
C PHE A 120 -6.22 -16.83 1.51
N LEU A 121 -6.81 -15.88 0.78
CA LEU A 121 -7.63 -14.79 1.31
C LEU A 121 -8.97 -14.79 0.57
N PRO A 122 -9.92 -15.67 0.94
CA PRO A 122 -11.21 -15.75 0.27
C PRO A 122 -12.05 -14.50 0.50
N GLU A 123 -12.96 -14.24 -0.41
CA GLU A 123 -14.00 -13.22 -0.23
C GLU A 123 -14.93 -13.63 0.91
N THR A 124 -15.11 -12.73 1.87
CA THR A 124 -15.97 -12.95 3.03
C THR A 124 -16.67 -11.67 3.45
N GLY A 125 -17.99 -11.70 3.52
CA GLY A 125 -18.81 -10.55 3.92
C GLY A 125 -18.61 -9.38 2.95
N PRO A 126 -18.26 -8.17 3.43
CA PRO A 126 -18.13 -6.99 2.57
C PRO A 126 -16.73 -6.86 1.92
N ILE A 127 -15.97 -7.95 1.76
CA ILE A 127 -14.64 -7.95 1.13
C ILE A 127 -14.75 -8.63 -0.22
N TYR A 128 -14.38 -7.90 -1.27
CA TYR A 128 -14.44 -8.31 -2.68
C TYR A 128 -13.07 -8.27 -3.34
N GLN A 129 -12.89 -9.03 -4.43
CA GLN A 129 -11.63 -9.14 -5.14
C GLN A 129 -11.83 -8.98 -6.66
N ILE A 130 -11.23 -7.94 -7.22
CA ILE A 130 -11.33 -7.59 -8.64
C ILE A 130 -9.99 -7.90 -9.31
N ALA A 131 -10.01 -8.80 -10.30
CA ALA A 131 -8.83 -9.25 -11.05
C ALA A 131 -8.62 -8.40 -12.31
N LYS A 132 -8.30 -7.11 -12.14
CA LYS A 132 -8.08 -6.15 -13.23
C LYS A 132 -6.94 -5.20 -12.90
N SER A 133 -6.31 -4.66 -13.94
CA SER A 133 -5.26 -3.65 -13.78
C SER A 133 -5.83 -2.34 -13.22
N ALA A 134 -5.06 -1.63 -12.39
CA ALA A 134 -5.37 -0.27 -11.97
C ALA A 134 -5.52 0.73 -13.16
N MET A 135 -4.99 0.37 -14.32
CA MET A 135 -5.07 1.16 -15.56
C MET A 135 -6.20 0.73 -16.50
N ASP A 136 -6.99 -0.27 -16.11
CA ASP A 136 -8.17 -0.72 -16.84
C ASP A 136 -9.41 -0.15 -16.13
N ASP A 137 -10.04 0.86 -16.72
CA ASP A 137 -11.19 1.56 -16.13
C ASP A 137 -12.40 0.64 -15.87
N SER A 138 -12.48 -0.50 -16.54
CA SER A 138 -13.55 -1.46 -16.31
C SER A 138 -13.57 -2.09 -14.89
N TYR A 139 -12.51 -1.91 -14.08
CA TYR A 139 -12.56 -2.39 -12.69
C TYR A 139 -13.61 -1.66 -11.86
N VAL A 140 -13.97 -0.44 -12.27
CA VAL A 140 -14.98 0.36 -11.58
C VAL A 140 -16.37 -0.22 -11.74
N ASP A 141 -16.66 -0.88 -12.88
CA ASP A 141 -17.95 -1.52 -13.14
C ASP A 141 -18.24 -2.68 -12.17
N ASP A 142 -17.20 -3.25 -11.56
CA ASP A 142 -17.31 -4.31 -10.55
C ASP A 142 -17.48 -3.75 -9.11
N ILE A 143 -17.50 -2.42 -8.95
CA ILE A 143 -17.66 -1.74 -7.66
C ILE A 143 -19.11 -1.29 -7.49
N ASP A 144 -19.77 -1.85 -6.49
CA ASP A 144 -21.11 -1.42 -6.09
C ASP A 144 -21.03 -0.07 -5.36
N TYR A 145 -21.25 1.03 -6.11
CA TYR A 145 -21.11 2.42 -5.67
C TYR A 145 -22.38 3.23 -5.97
N HIS A 146 -22.94 3.88 -4.98
CA HIS A 146 -24.18 4.65 -5.05
C HIS A 146 -24.03 6.07 -4.50
N GLY A 147 -22.83 6.65 -4.53
CA GLY A 147 -22.56 8.01 -4.04
C GLY A 147 -22.03 8.07 -2.61
N GLU A 148 -21.61 6.96 -2.03
CA GLU A 148 -20.96 6.88 -0.72
C GLU A 148 -19.61 7.61 -0.72
N ASN A 149 -19.04 7.84 0.47
CA ASN A 149 -17.63 8.24 0.58
C ASN A 149 -16.73 7.12 0.08
N VAL A 150 -15.75 7.44 -0.76
CA VAL A 150 -14.78 6.46 -1.26
C VAL A 150 -13.40 6.78 -0.72
N LEU A 151 -12.74 5.78 -0.18
CA LEU A 151 -11.32 5.81 0.16
C LEU A 151 -10.55 4.92 -0.80
N VAL A 152 -9.71 5.51 -1.63
CA VAL A 152 -8.76 4.77 -2.47
C VAL A 152 -7.42 4.68 -1.76
N ILE A 153 -6.86 3.47 -1.70
CA ILE A 153 -5.53 3.21 -1.12
C ILE A 153 -4.61 2.73 -2.24
N ILE A 154 -3.47 3.40 -2.40
CA ILE A 154 -2.42 3.03 -3.37
C ILE A 154 -1.11 2.89 -2.60
N GLU A 155 -0.78 1.66 -2.20
CA GLU A 155 0.41 1.32 -1.41
C GLU A 155 1.38 0.48 -2.24
N GLY A 156 2.67 0.83 -2.24
CA GLY A 156 3.72 0.02 -2.86
C GLY A 156 3.64 -0.08 -4.39
N LEU A 157 2.96 0.82 -5.07
CA LEU A 157 2.74 0.77 -6.52
C LEU A 157 3.47 1.87 -7.28
N THR A 158 3.33 3.13 -6.86
CA THR A 158 3.68 4.30 -7.67
C THR A 158 5.13 4.32 -8.12
N MET A 159 6.05 3.79 -7.31
CA MET A 159 7.48 3.74 -7.59
C MET A 159 7.85 2.87 -8.80
N TYR A 160 6.97 1.99 -9.25
CA TYR A 160 7.17 1.09 -10.41
C TYR A 160 6.51 1.60 -11.69
N LEU A 161 5.83 2.74 -11.64
CA LEU A 161 5.06 3.33 -12.74
C LEU A 161 5.80 4.51 -13.39
N CYS A 162 5.28 5.00 -14.51
CA CYS A 162 5.68 6.29 -15.05
C CYS A 162 4.61 7.36 -14.75
N GLU A 163 4.93 8.63 -14.97
CA GLU A 163 3.99 9.73 -14.73
C GLU A 163 2.69 9.59 -15.52
N LYS A 164 2.76 9.07 -16.76
CA LYS A 164 1.57 8.81 -17.58
C LYS A 164 0.63 7.80 -16.95
N ASP A 165 1.18 6.77 -16.32
CA ASP A 165 0.40 5.74 -15.62
C ASP A 165 -0.27 6.32 -14.39
N ILE A 166 0.45 7.15 -13.62
CA ILE A 166 -0.11 7.87 -12.46
C ILE A 166 -1.29 8.73 -12.89
N ARG A 167 -1.11 9.56 -13.93
CA ARG A 167 -2.19 10.38 -14.50
C ARG A 167 -3.40 9.54 -14.90
N LYS A 168 -3.17 8.38 -15.54
CA LYS A 168 -4.25 7.49 -15.97
C LYS A 168 -5.03 6.93 -14.78
N ILE A 169 -4.35 6.41 -13.76
CA ILE A 169 -5.00 5.87 -12.55
C ILE A 169 -5.84 6.96 -11.88
N PHE A 170 -5.28 8.14 -11.66
CA PHE A 170 -6.02 9.24 -11.03
C PHE A 170 -7.18 9.76 -11.89
N SER A 171 -7.04 9.76 -13.21
CA SER A 171 -8.15 10.12 -14.12
C SER A 171 -9.31 9.11 -14.05
N ILE A 172 -9.02 7.81 -13.87
CA ILE A 172 -10.06 6.81 -13.67
C ILE A 172 -10.78 7.07 -12.34
N ILE A 173 -10.05 7.27 -11.25
CA ILE A 173 -10.60 7.53 -9.91
C ILE A 173 -11.50 8.79 -9.95
N GLU A 174 -10.99 9.87 -10.54
CA GLU A 174 -11.69 11.14 -10.66
C GLU A 174 -13.05 11.02 -11.37
N ARG A 175 -13.08 10.32 -12.50
CA ARG A 175 -14.30 10.17 -13.31
C ARG A 175 -15.33 9.24 -12.67
N SER A 176 -14.86 8.29 -11.86
CA SER A 176 -15.69 7.19 -11.36
C SER A 176 -16.36 7.51 -10.03
N PHE A 177 -15.75 8.35 -9.20
CA PHE A 177 -16.27 8.64 -7.87
C PHE A 177 -16.50 10.13 -7.66
N GLN A 178 -17.67 10.47 -7.09
CA GLN A 178 -18.02 11.86 -6.81
C GLN A 178 -17.28 12.36 -5.57
N LYS A 179 -17.31 11.58 -4.48
CA LYS A 179 -16.67 11.90 -3.20
C LYS A 179 -15.54 10.90 -2.96
N VAL A 180 -14.32 11.29 -3.24
CA VAL A 180 -13.17 10.38 -3.10
C VAL A 180 -11.98 11.04 -2.45
N ASN A 181 -11.42 10.33 -1.48
CA ASN A 181 -10.10 10.61 -0.91
C ASN A 181 -9.13 9.52 -1.35
N VAL A 182 -7.89 9.90 -1.63
CA VAL A 182 -6.84 8.98 -2.05
C VAL A 182 -5.68 9.03 -1.05
N MET A 183 -5.35 7.90 -0.45
CA MET A 183 -4.11 7.72 0.32
C MET A 183 -3.09 7.03 -0.57
N VAL A 184 -2.10 7.78 -1.05
CA VAL A 184 -1.09 7.27 -1.97
C VAL A 184 0.30 7.31 -1.36
N GLU A 185 0.98 6.15 -1.40
CA GLU A 185 2.40 6.10 -1.08
C GLU A 185 3.23 6.60 -2.25
N THR A 186 4.17 7.50 -1.95
CA THR A 186 5.14 8.04 -2.91
C THR A 186 6.56 7.86 -2.41
N MET A 187 7.48 7.65 -3.35
CA MET A 187 8.90 7.54 -3.09
C MET A 187 9.64 8.85 -3.40
N SER A 188 10.68 9.14 -2.66
CA SER A 188 11.54 10.29 -2.94
C SER A 188 12.34 10.07 -4.24
N PRO A 189 12.48 11.09 -5.12
CA PRO A 189 13.32 10.99 -6.32
C PRO A 189 14.77 10.63 -6.03
N PHE A 190 15.27 10.98 -4.84
CA PHE A 190 16.61 10.60 -4.40
C PHE A 190 16.72 9.08 -4.24
N VAL A 191 15.72 8.45 -3.59
CA VAL A 191 15.68 6.99 -3.39
C VAL A 191 15.56 6.28 -4.74
N VAL A 192 14.65 6.73 -5.60
CA VAL A 192 14.49 6.18 -6.96
C VAL A 192 15.81 6.15 -7.72
N LYS A 193 16.61 7.20 -7.61
CA LYS A 193 17.88 7.35 -8.35
C LYS A 193 19.05 6.60 -7.74
N HIS A 194 19.14 6.50 -6.41
CA HIS A 194 20.37 6.09 -5.72
C HIS A 194 20.23 4.80 -4.91
N VAL A 195 19.01 4.35 -4.62
CA VAL A 195 18.80 3.17 -3.78
C VAL A 195 18.33 2.00 -4.66
N LYS A 196 19.06 0.88 -4.55
CA LYS A 196 18.64 -0.41 -5.09
C LYS A 196 18.11 -1.24 -3.95
N GLU A 197 16.89 -1.69 -4.04
CA GLU A 197 16.31 -2.60 -3.07
C GLU A 197 16.88 -4.01 -3.29
N LYS A 198 17.56 -4.53 -2.29
CA LYS A 198 18.23 -5.85 -2.37
C LYS A 198 17.24 -7.00 -2.48
N SER A 199 16.04 -6.81 -1.92
CA SER A 199 14.98 -7.82 -1.93
C SER A 199 14.43 -8.10 -3.32
N ILE A 200 14.54 -7.13 -4.26
CA ILE A 200 14.15 -7.28 -5.67
C ILE A 200 15.35 -7.49 -6.60
N GLU A 201 16.56 -7.65 -6.04
CA GLU A 201 17.77 -7.95 -6.81
C GLU A 201 17.61 -9.30 -7.51
N GLY A 202 17.67 -9.29 -8.84
CA GLY A 202 17.37 -10.46 -9.68
C GLY A 202 15.92 -10.52 -10.19
N SER A 203 15.02 -9.66 -9.72
CA SER A 203 13.74 -9.40 -10.36
C SER A 203 13.87 -8.30 -11.43
N ASN A 204 12.94 -8.25 -12.38
CA ASN A 204 12.88 -7.15 -13.36
C ASN A 204 12.25 -5.87 -12.78
N ALA A 205 11.92 -5.85 -11.48
CA ALA A 205 11.35 -4.69 -10.83
C ALA A 205 12.43 -3.60 -10.62
N LYS A 206 12.10 -2.37 -11.00
CA LYS A 206 12.96 -1.19 -10.81
C LYS A 206 12.12 -0.02 -10.35
N PHE A 207 12.67 0.79 -9.46
CA PHE A 207 12.07 2.07 -9.15
C PHE A 207 12.26 3.02 -10.33
N THR A 208 11.18 3.58 -10.83
CA THR A 208 11.15 4.40 -12.05
C THR A 208 10.60 5.80 -11.80
N TRP A 209 9.81 5.98 -10.73
CA TRP A 209 9.12 7.23 -10.47
C TRP A 209 9.07 7.57 -8.97
N GLY A 210 9.10 8.88 -8.70
CA GLY A 210 8.94 9.44 -7.36
C GLY A 210 8.77 10.94 -7.40
N VAL A 211 8.22 11.50 -6.31
CA VAL A 211 8.00 12.95 -6.12
C VAL A 211 8.54 13.38 -4.77
N LYS A 212 8.98 14.66 -4.67
CA LYS A 212 9.53 15.20 -3.42
C LYS A 212 8.46 15.36 -2.34
N ASN A 213 7.25 15.74 -2.73
CA ASN A 213 6.16 16.08 -1.83
C ASN A 213 4.82 16.09 -2.56
N GLY A 214 3.74 16.30 -1.81
CA GLY A 214 2.39 16.39 -2.36
C GLY A 214 2.20 17.49 -3.38
N THR A 215 2.92 18.63 -3.25
CA THR A 215 2.81 19.73 -4.23
C THR A 215 3.31 19.31 -5.62
N GLU A 216 4.37 18.49 -5.70
CA GLU A 216 4.79 17.92 -6.99
C GLU A 216 3.77 16.92 -7.54
N LEU A 217 3.18 16.09 -6.67
CA LEU A 217 2.12 15.18 -7.09
C LEU A 217 0.88 15.94 -7.58
N GLN A 218 0.46 16.99 -6.89
CA GLN A 218 -0.70 17.79 -7.27
C GLN A 218 -0.56 18.43 -8.66
N LYS A 219 0.64 18.80 -9.09
CA LYS A 219 0.88 19.27 -10.46
C LYS A 219 0.61 18.21 -11.52
N ILE A 220 0.74 16.94 -11.13
CA ILE A 220 0.49 15.79 -12.00
C ILE A 220 -1.00 15.45 -12.03
N VAL A 221 -1.68 15.63 -10.90
CA VAL A 221 -3.11 15.33 -10.69
C VAL A 221 -3.86 16.59 -10.21
N PRO A 222 -4.04 17.61 -11.08
CA PRO A 222 -4.46 18.95 -10.66
C PRO A 222 -5.89 19.02 -10.12
N ASN A 223 -6.72 18.02 -10.42
CA ASN A 223 -8.11 17.94 -9.94
C ASN A 223 -8.22 17.30 -8.53
N PHE A 224 -7.08 17.13 -7.86
CA PHE A 224 -7.01 16.70 -6.47
C PHE A 224 -6.28 17.75 -5.63
N SER A 225 -6.86 18.10 -4.48
CA SER A 225 -6.22 18.94 -3.47
C SER A 225 -5.53 18.09 -2.40
N ILE A 226 -4.43 18.62 -1.86
CA ILE A 226 -3.70 17.95 -0.78
C ILE A 226 -4.39 18.27 0.54
N LEU A 227 -4.83 17.24 1.27
CA LEU A 227 -5.30 17.41 2.64
C LEU A 227 -4.12 17.43 3.61
N HIS A 228 -3.23 16.45 3.53
CA HIS A 228 -1.99 16.39 4.32
C HIS A 228 -1.00 15.37 3.75
N GLU A 229 0.22 15.42 4.27
CA GLU A 229 1.32 14.55 3.90
C GLU A 229 2.01 14.02 5.16
N VAL A 230 2.21 12.71 5.24
CA VAL A 230 2.86 12.04 6.38
C VAL A 230 4.09 11.28 5.91
N SER A 231 5.26 11.66 6.41
CA SER A 231 6.50 10.90 6.18
C SER A 231 6.51 9.61 6.99
N LEU A 232 7.04 8.53 6.43
CA LEU A 232 7.23 7.26 7.14
C LEU A 232 8.20 7.35 8.33
N VAL A 233 8.87 8.51 8.51
CA VAL A 233 9.55 8.84 9.77
C VAL A 233 8.65 8.61 10.98
N GLU A 234 7.34 8.90 10.86
CA GLU A 234 6.40 8.76 11.99
C GLU A 234 6.25 7.28 12.42
N GLY A 235 6.25 6.35 11.48
CA GLY A 235 6.29 4.91 11.80
C GLY A 235 7.68 4.46 12.27
N MET A 236 8.75 5.02 11.70
CA MET A 236 10.12 4.70 12.12
C MET A 236 10.40 5.09 13.57
N LYS A 237 9.81 6.17 14.09
CA LYS A 237 9.93 6.58 15.50
C LYS A 237 9.44 5.50 16.47
N GLU A 238 8.42 4.74 16.08
CA GLU A 238 7.88 3.65 16.90
C GLU A 238 8.76 2.40 16.91
N LEU A 239 9.53 2.22 15.84
CA LEU A 239 10.40 1.06 15.65
C LEU A 239 11.82 1.31 16.17
N MET A 240 12.32 2.53 15.99
CA MET A 240 13.70 2.92 16.28
C MET A 240 13.73 4.30 16.95
N PRO A 241 13.98 4.38 18.29
CA PRO A 241 13.94 5.65 19.03
C PRO A 241 14.85 6.76 18.47
N VAL A 242 15.94 6.41 17.76
CA VAL A 242 16.82 7.39 17.13
C VAL A 242 16.07 8.31 16.17
N TYR A 243 15.01 7.84 15.52
CA TYR A 243 14.18 8.66 14.63
C TYR A 243 13.38 9.75 15.36
N CYS A 244 13.24 9.68 16.68
CA CYS A 244 12.68 10.79 17.46
C CYS A 244 13.59 12.03 17.40
N VAL A 245 14.89 11.84 17.18
CA VAL A 245 15.88 12.90 17.06
C VAL A 245 16.16 13.22 15.59
N ILE A 246 16.71 12.25 14.84
CA ILE A 246 17.11 12.47 13.44
C ILE A 246 15.90 12.75 12.52
N GLY A 247 14.72 12.25 12.86
CA GLY A 247 13.48 12.49 12.13
C GLY A 247 12.99 13.94 12.19
N LYS A 248 13.60 14.81 13.01
CA LYS A 248 13.40 16.27 12.98
C LYS A 248 14.17 16.96 11.86
N ILE A 249 15.17 16.28 11.29
CA ILE A 249 16.00 16.81 10.20
C ILE A 249 15.19 16.73 8.89
N PRO A 250 14.97 17.85 8.18
CA PRO A 250 14.17 17.86 6.94
C PRO A 250 14.68 16.89 5.88
N ALA A 251 16.01 16.75 5.73
CA ALA A 251 16.60 15.83 4.79
C ALA A 251 16.22 14.38 5.06
N VAL A 252 16.19 13.94 6.33
CA VAL A 252 15.78 12.59 6.72
C VAL A 252 14.29 12.36 6.38
N ARG A 253 13.43 13.34 6.69
CA ARG A 253 12.00 13.27 6.38
C ARG A 253 11.73 13.21 4.87
N ASN A 254 12.56 13.87 4.07
CA ASN A 254 12.40 13.95 2.63
C ASN A 254 12.97 12.74 1.87
N ILE A 255 13.88 11.98 2.48
CA ILE A 255 14.41 10.74 1.88
C ILE A 255 13.40 9.59 2.03
N LEU A 256 12.75 9.46 3.19
CA LEU A 256 11.79 8.40 3.42
C LEU A 256 10.51 8.60 2.59
N ASN A 257 9.89 7.50 2.21
CA ASN A 257 8.59 7.49 1.54
C ASN A 257 7.56 8.28 2.37
N LYS A 258 6.52 8.71 1.70
CA LYS A 258 5.43 9.49 2.28
C LYS A 258 4.09 8.93 1.87
N ILE A 259 3.11 9.08 2.75
CA ILE A 259 1.70 8.90 2.41
C ILE A 259 1.14 10.30 2.19
N ILE A 260 0.67 10.56 0.97
CA ILE A 260 0.00 11.81 0.61
C ILE A 260 -1.49 11.53 0.59
N VAL A 261 -2.26 12.35 1.29
CA VAL A 261 -3.73 12.28 1.29
C VAL A 261 -4.26 13.39 0.42
N LEU A 262 -5.01 12.97 -0.58
CA LEU A 262 -5.62 13.83 -1.56
C LEU A 262 -7.13 13.71 -1.50
N GLU A 263 -7.82 14.78 -1.80
CA GLU A 263 -9.27 14.84 -1.99
C GLU A 263 -9.56 15.36 -3.39
N LYS A 264 -10.55 14.77 -4.05
CA LYS A 264 -11.01 15.27 -5.34
C LYS A 264 -11.61 16.67 -5.15
N CYS A 265 -11.21 17.60 -6.02
CA CYS A 265 -11.83 18.93 -6.08
C CYS A 265 -13.25 18.82 -6.67
N ASP A 266 -14.17 19.63 -6.11
CA ASP A 266 -15.55 19.76 -6.62
C ASP A 266 -15.60 20.32 -8.05
#